data_ab5458f2946054f41491c673082d49fe
#
_entry.id   ab5458f2946054f41491c673082d49fe
#
_cell.length_a   1.000
_cell.length_b   1.000
_cell.length_c   1.000
_cell.angle_alpha   90.00
_cell.angle_beta   90.00
_cell.angle_gamma   90.00
#
_symmetry.space_group_name_H-M   'P 1'
#
loop_
_entity.id
_entity.type
_entity.pdbx_description
1 polymer ?
#
loop_
_entity_poly.entity_id
_entity_poly.type
_entity_poly.pdbx_seq_one_letter_code
_entity_poly.pdbx_strand_id
1 'polypeptide(L)'
;MYLKLNKLKMKNIITIGGSTSKNSINKQLAEYAATLVEGVKTINLDLNDYNLPLYSVDIENEFGFSNDLQLLNKSVEEADGIVISLAEHNGAYSAAFKNAFDWLSRIEGKVWRNKPMLLLSTSPGARGGQSVMDLALSRFPFNGANIIGSMTFPSFGENFKDGAIVNEELKASLMVLSANFSKSL
;
A
#
# COMPACT_ATOMS: atom_id res chain seq x y z
N MET A 1 -23.52 8.67 -38.35
CA MET A 1 -23.45 7.70 -37.26
C MET A 1 -22.14 7.96 -36.50
N TYR A 2 -22.21 8.82 -35.47
CA TYR A 2 -21.01 9.20 -34.69
C TYR A 2 -20.74 8.10 -33.68
N LEU A 3 -19.63 7.38 -33.86
CA LEU A 3 -19.07 6.50 -32.84
C LEU A 3 -18.65 7.36 -31.65
N LYS A 4 -19.41 7.32 -30.55
CA LYS A 4 -18.95 7.80 -29.25
C LYS A 4 -17.77 6.94 -28.85
N LEU A 5 -16.55 7.44 -29.05
CA LEU A 5 -15.36 6.93 -28.38
C LEU A 5 -15.61 7.09 -26.87
N ASN A 6 -16.02 6.03 -26.21
CA ASN A 6 -15.97 5.98 -24.74
C ASN A 6 -14.50 6.17 -24.35
N LYS A 7 -14.15 7.38 -23.94
CA LYS A 7 -12.86 7.65 -23.29
C LYS A 7 -12.85 6.76 -22.04
N LEU A 8 -12.19 5.60 -22.10
CA LEU A 8 -11.97 4.76 -20.92
C LEU A 8 -11.39 5.66 -19.84
N LYS A 9 -12.11 5.79 -18.73
CA LYS A 9 -11.65 6.58 -17.58
C LYS A 9 -10.37 5.94 -17.08
N MET A 10 -9.27 6.69 -17.07
CA MET A 10 -7.98 6.22 -16.52
C MET A 10 -8.20 5.77 -15.07
N LYS A 11 -7.74 4.58 -14.74
CA LYS A 11 -7.82 4.03 -13.40
C LYS A 11 -6.87 4.74 -12.46
N ASN A 12 -7.27 4.94 -11.21
CA ASN A 12 -6.45 5.53 -10.17
C ASN A 12 -5.95 4.43 -9.24
N ILE A 13 -4.65 4.35 -9.03
CA ILE A 13 -4.06 3.51 -7.99
C ILE A 13 -3.43 4.38 -6.92
N ILE A 14 -3.46 3.90 -5.67
CA ILE A 14 -2.72 4.52 -4.58
C ILE A 14 -1.50 3.68 -4.21
N THR A 15 -0.42 4.34 -3.80
CA THR A 15 0.72 3.68 -3.15
C THR A 15 0.76 4.03 -1.68
N ILE A 16 1.13 3.07 -0.83
CA ILE A 16 1.29 3.26 0.61
C ILE A 16 2.61 2.62 1.03
N GLY A 17 3.55 3.42 1.55
CA GLY A 17 4.68 2.92 2.32
C GLY A 17 4.30 2.82 3.79
N GLY A 18 4.33 1.63 4.38
CA GLY A 18 3.94 1.41 5.78
C GLY A 18 4.93 1.96 6.81
N SER A 19 5.41 3.20 6.62
CA SER A 19 6.44 3.85 7.46
C SER A 19 6.33 5.36 7.38
N THR A 20 6.68 6.06 8.45
CA THR A 20 6.83 7.54 8.50
C THR A 20 8.28 7.99 8.33
N SER A 21 9.22 7.11 8.00
CA SER A 21 10.58 7.52 7.68
C SER A 21 10.60 8.38 6.42
N LYS A 22 11.27 9.53 6.46
CA LYS A 22 11.44 10.40 5.27
C LYS A 22 12.14 9.67 4.12
N ASN A 23 13.05 8.75 4.45
CA ASN A 23 13.79 7.91 3.49
C ASN A 23 13.26 6.47 3.51
N SER A 24 11.95 6.29 3.62
CA SER A 24 11.32 4.98 3.71
C SER A 24 11.63 4.12 2.49
N ILE A 25 12.32 3.00 2.70
CA ILE A 25 12.57 1.99 1.66
C ILE A 25 11.28 1.32 1.19
N ASN A 26 10.28 1.22 2.06
CA ASN A 26 8.97 0.70 1.70
C ASN A 26 8.19 1.67 0.81
N LYS A 27 8.29 2.98 1.03
CA LYS A 27 7.73 4.00 0.13
C LYS A 27 8.37 3.89 -1.25
N GLN A 28 9.71 3.83 -1.33
CA GLN A 28 10.43 3.69 -2.59
C GLN A 28 10.02 2.42 -3.35
N LEU A 29 9.87 1.28 -2.65
CA LEU A 29 9.46 0.03 -3.29
C LEU A 29 8.02 0.10 -3.81
N ALA A 30 7.07 0.64 -3.04
CA ALA A 30 5.68 0.79 -3.47
C ALA A 30 5.55 1.73 -4.68
N GLU A 31 6.24 2.87 -4.65
CA GLU A 31 6.26 3.82 -5.75
C GLU A 31 6.89 3.22 -7.01
N TYR A 32 8.02 2.51 -6.88
CA TYR A 32 8.64 1.82 -8.00
C TYR A 32 7.70 0.75 -8.60
N ALA A 33 7.08 -0.07 -7.76
CA ALA A 33 6.14 -1.09 -8.24
C ALA A 33 4.96 -0.46 -9.02
N ALA A 34 4.47 0.70 -8.59
CA ALA A 34 3.42 1.42 -9.29
C ALA A 34 3.85 1.92 -10.67
N THR A 35 5.14 2.24 -10.89
CA THR A 35 5.64 2.62 -12.22
C THR A 35 5.59 1.49 -13.24
N LEU A 36 5.52 0.23 -12.77
CA LEU A 36 5.40 -0.96 -13.63
C LEU A 36 3.93 -1.23 -14.05
N VAL A 37 2.97 -0.45 -13.57
CA VAL A 37 1.55 -0.59 -13.89
C VAL A 37 1.18 0.44 -14.96
N GLU A 38 0.98 -0.01 -16.19
CA GLU A 38 0.71 0.88 -17.33
C GLU A 38 -0.76 1.36 -17.35
N GLY A 39 -0.97 2.55 -17.90
CA GLY A 39 -2.31 3.08 -18.20
C GLY A 39 -3.10 3.55 -16.95
N VAL A 40 -2.43 3.77 -15.82
CA VAL A 40 -3.03 4.23 -14.58
C VAL A 40 -2.49 5.61 -14.15
N LYS A 41 -3.27 6.31 -13.35
CA LYS A 41 -2.82 7.45 -12.57
C LYS A 41 -2.42 6.98 -11.18
N THR A 42 -1.20 7.25 -10.75
CA THR A 42 -0.72 6.92 -9.41
C THR A 42 -0.85 8.11 -8.46
N ILE A 43 -1.31 7.86 -7.25
CA ILE A 43 -1.38 8.81 -6.13
C ILE A 43 -0.56 8.22 -4.99
N ASN A 44 0.56 8.85 -4.67
CA ASN A 44 1.44 8.40 -3.59
C ASN A 44 0.94 8.98 -2.26
N LEU A 45 0.54 8.11 -1.33
CA LEU A 45 0.14 8.50 0.01
C LEU A 45 1.34 8.40 0.96
N ASP A 46 1.64 9.50 1.64
CA ASP A 46 2.64 9.54 2.71
C ASP A 46 1.93 9.60 4.06
N LEU A 47 2.20 8.66 4.95
CA LEU A 47 1.60 8.65 6.29
C LEU A 47 2.01 9.87 7.13
N ASN A 48 3.06 10.60 6.75
CA ASN A 48 3.44 11.85 7.40
C ASN A 48 2.49 13.01 7.11
N ASP A 49 1.69 12.92 6.05
CA ASP A 49 0.74 13.98 5.66
C ASP A 49 -0.55 13.94 6.49
N TYR A 50 -0.71 12.93 7.36
CA TYR A 50 -1.91 12.71 8.16
C TYR A 50 -1.59 12.74 9.65
N ASN A 51 -2.03 13.77 10.34
CA ASN A 51 -1.88 13.89 11.79
C ASN A 51 -2.96 13.07 12.51
N LEU A 52 -2.67 11.79 12.76
CA LEU A 52 -3.57 10.88 13.43
C LEU A 52 -3.10 10.67 14.88
N PRO A 53 -3.88 11.06 15.91
CA PRO A 53 -3.55 10.73 17.29
C PRO A 53 -3.48 9.20 17.46
N LEU A 54 -2.78 8.74 18.48
CA LEU A 54 -2.81 7.31 18.79
C LEU A 54 -4.27 6.90 19.07
N TYR A 55 -4.72 5.87 18.34
CA TYR A 55 -6.10 5.42 18.47
C TYR A 55 -6.45 5.02 19.90
N SER A 56 -7.56 5.53 20.35
CA SER A 56 -8.24 5.15 21.60
C SER A 56 -9.74 5.34 21.40
N VAL A 57 -10.52 4.45 21.98
CA VAL A 57 -11.99 4.57 21.96
C VAL A 57 -12.45 5.85 22.64
N ASP A 58 -11.71 6.34 23.65
CA ASP A 58 -12.04 7.59 24.34
C ASP A 58 -11.82 8.80 23.42
N ILE A 59 -10.73 8.84 22.67
CA ILE A 59 -10.46 9.89 21.67
C ILE A 59 -11.51 9.85 20.55
N GLU A 60 -11.88 8.66 20.08
CA GLU A 60 -12.93 8.51 19.07
C GLU A 60 -14.27 9.05 19.58
N ASN A 61 -14.65 8.73 20.82
CA ASN A 61 -15.91 9.17 21.40
C ASN A 61 -15.95 10.69 21.69
N GLU A 62 -14.81 11.28 22.07
CA GLU A 62 -14.72 12.70 22.44
C GLU A 62 -14.62 13.60 21.20
N PHE A 63 -13.79 13.21 20.21
CA PHE A 63 -13.44 14.08 19.08
C PHE A 63 -13.95 13.59 17.72
N GLY A 64 -14.42 12.34 17.64
CA GLY A 64 -14.85 11.73 16.39
C GLY A 64 -13.69 11.51 15.42
N PHE A 65 -13.97 11.60 14.13
CA PHE A 65 -13.01 11.36 13.04
C PHE A 65 -12.41 12.68 12.55
N SER A 66 -11.09 12.81 12.66
CA SER A 66 -10.37 14.00 12.20
C SER A 66 -10.48 14.19 10.68
N ASN A 67 -10.25 15.43 10.21
CA ASN A 67 -10.21 15.72 8.77
C ASN A 67 -9.14 14.91 8.05
N ASP A 68 -7.96 14.74 8.64
CA ASP A 68 -6.86 13.97 8.06
C ASP A 68 -7.24 12.49 7.89
N LEU A 69 -7.94 11.92 8.87
CA LEU A 69 -8.46 10.56 8.77
C LEU A 69 -9.50 10.43 7.64
N GLN A 70 -10.40 11.42 7.51
CA GLN A 70 -11.39 11.43 6.44
C GLN A 70 -10.75 11.58 5.06
N LEU A 71 -9.69 12.39 4.92
CA LEU A 71 -8.92 12.51 3.68
C LEU A 71 -8.21 11.21 3.32
N LEU A 72 -7.56 10.55 4.29
CA LEU A 72 -6.92 9.26 4.08
C LEU A 72 -7.95 8.19 3.66
N ASN A 73 -9.07 8.12 4.37
CA ASN A 73 -10.18 7.21 4.04
C ASN A 73 -10.72 7.45 2.63
N LYS A 74 -10.94 8.70 2.25
CA LYS A 74 -11.39 9.09 0.91
C LYS A 74 -10.40 8.65 -0.16
N SER A 75 -9.10 8.79 0.07
CA SER A 75 -8.07 8.34 -0.86
C SER A 75 -8.14 6.83 -1.12
N VAL A 76 -8.37 6.04 -0.05
CA VAL A 76 -8.60 4.60 -0.19
C VAL A 76 -9.92 4.30 -0.90
N GLU A 77 -10.97 5.05 -0.62
CA GLU A 77 -12.29 4.87 -1.23
C GLU A 77 -12.30 5.15 -2.74
N GLU A 78 -11.62 6.21 -3.17
CA GLU A 78 -11.60 6.64 -4.58
C GLU A 78 -10.60 5.87 -5.45
N ALA A 79 -9.70 5.09 -4.86
CA ALA A 79 -8.74 4.28 -5.61
C ALA A 79 -9.44 3.10 -6.31
N ASP A 80 -8.97 2.75 -7.50
CA ASP A 80 -9.35 1.52 -8.22
C ASP A 80 -8.49 0.33 -7.80
N GLY A 81 -7.27 0.56 -7.27
CA GLY A 81 -6.35 -0.46 -6.79
C GLY A 81 -5.31 0.11 -5.82
N ILE A 82 -4.65 -0.77 -5.08
CA ILE A 82 -3.74 -0.43 -4.00
C ILE A 82 -2.41 -1.16 -4.17
N VAL A 83 -1.31 -0.41 -4.14
CA VAL A 83 0.05 -0.95 -4.02
C VAL A 83 0.57 -0.56 -2.64
N ILE A 84 0.83 -1.54 -1.80
CA ILE A 84 1.30 -1.29 -0.43
C ILE A 84 2.60 -2.04 -0.17
N SER A 85 3.57 -1.39 0.45
CA SER A 85 4.78 -2.02 0.96
C SER A 85 4.94 -1.77 2.45
N LEU A 86 5.01 -2.85 3.23
CA LEU A 86 4.98 -2.83 4.69
C LEU A 86 6.38 -2.84 5.29
N ALA A 87 6.62 -1.91 6.23
CA ALA A 87 7.80 -1.94 7.09
C ALA A 87 7.57 -2.94 8.24
N GLU A 88 8.57 -3.76 8.51
CA GLU A 88 8.59 -4.65 9.66
C GLU A 88 9.28 -3.98 10.86
N HIS A 89 8.56 -3.81 11.94
CA HIS A 89 9.10 -3.36 13.23
C HIS A 89 8.78 -4.42 14.29
N ASN A 90 9.82 -5.05 14.83
CA ASN A 90 9.68 -6.12 15.84
C ASN A 90 8.71 -7.24 15.39
N GLY A 91 8.81 -7.66 14.13
CA GLY A 91 8.00 -8.73 13.57
C GLY A 91 6.55 -8.36 13.23
N ALA A 92 6.18 -7.08 13.27
CA ALA A 92 4.82 -6.59 13.04
C ALA A 92 4.79 -5.32 12.17
N TYR A 93 3.61 -4.73 11.97
CA TYR A 93 3.46 -3.43 11.34
C TYR A 93 4.23 -2.33 12.09
N SER A 94 4.69 -1.31 11.38
CA SER A 94 5.12 -0.08 12.04
C SER A 94 3.97 0.51 12.88
N ALA A 95 4.30 1.18 13.99
CA ALA A 95 3.28 1.82 14.84
C ALA A 95 2.43 2.81 14.04
N ALA A 96 3.05 3.60 13.16
CA ALA A 96 2.34 4.58 12.33
C ALA A 96 1.34 3.92 11.38
N PHE A 97 1.73 2.86 10.68
CA PHE A 97 0.81 2.14 9.80
C PHE A 97 -0.31 1.45 10.60
N LYS A 98 0.04 0.79 11.72
CA LYS A 98 -0.97 0.14 12.56
C LYS A 98 -1.98 1.15 13.08
N ASN A 99 -1.54 2.32 13.52
CA ASN A 99 -2.42 3.39 13.97
C ASN A 99 -3.37 3.87 12.88
N ALA A 100 -2.85 4.15 11.69
CA ALA A 100 -3.68 4.55 10.54
C ALA A 100 -4.69 3.45 10.16
N PHE A 101 -4.27 2.19 10.18
CA PHE A 101 -5.13 1.04 9.90
C PHE A 101 -6.23 0.85 10.96
N ASP A 102 -5.90 1.07 12.24
CA ASP A 102 -6.89 1.02 13.32
C ASP A 102 -7.96 2.10 13.13
N TRP A 103 -7.55 3.35 12.91
CA TRP A 103 -8.47 4.45 12.64
C TRP A 103 -9.34 4.21 11.40
N LEU A 104 -8.76 3.77 10.29
CA LEU A 104 -9.51 3.48 9.06
C LEU A 104 -10.58 2.40 9.30
N SER A 105 -10.26 1.40 10.10
CA SER A 105 -11.19 0.30 10.43
C SER A 105 -12.39 0.75 11.27
N ARG A 106 -12.34 1.94 11.88
CA ARG A 106 -13.48 2.53 12.61
C ARG A 106 -14.47 3.20 11.67
N ILE A 107 -13.99 3.77 10.56
CA ILE A 107 -14.88 4.36 9.53
C ILE A 107 -15.52 3.25 8.69
N GLU A 108 -14.71 2.28 8.25
CA GLU A 108 -15.14 1.20 7.38
C GLU A 108 -14.41 -0.10 7.74
N GLY A 109 -15.15 -1.09 8.25
CA GLY A 109 -14.58 -2.38 8.66
C GLY A 109 -13.93 -3.15 7.51
N LYS A 110 -14.41 -2.96 6.29
CA LYS A 110 -13.80 -3.45 5.05
C LYS A 110 -12.85 -2.38 4.48
N VAL A 111 -11.84 -2.02 5.24
CA VAL A 111 -10.89 -0.93 4.95
C VAL A 111 -10.45 -0.90 3.48
N TRP A 112 -10.14 -2.07 2.91
CA TRP A 112 -9.63 -2.19 1.53
C TRP A 112 -10.72 -2.31 0.46
N ARG A 113 -12.00 -2.34 0.85
CA ARG A 113 -13.20 -2.25 -0.02
C ARG A 113 -13.18 -3.21 -1.21
N ASN A 114 -12.64 -4.42 -1.01
CA ASN A 114 -12.48 -5.48 -2.03
C ASN A 114 -11.66 -5.05 -3.26
N LYS A 115 -10.84 -3.99 -3.11
CA LYS A 115 -10.02 -3.51 -4.20
C LYS A 115 -8.84 -4.43 -4.48
N PRO A 116 -8.45 -4.58 -5.76
CA PRO A 116 -7.20 -5.25 -6.12
C PRO A 116 -6.03 -4.67 -5.33
N MET A 117 -5.19 -5.54 -4.79
CA MET A 117 -4.03 -5.15 -3.99
C MET A 117 -2.77 -5.88 -4.43
N LEU A 118 -1.69 -5.13 -4.67
CA LEU A 118 -0.33 -5.63 -4.74
C LEU A 118 0.32 -5.39 -3.37
N LEU A 119 0.58 -6.48 -2.64
CA LEU A 119 1.10 -6.43 -1.28
C LEU A 119 2.59 -6.75 -1.27
N LEU A 120 3.39 -5.79 -0.82
CA LEU A 120 4.83 -5.88 -0.73
C LEU A 120 5.30 -5.68 0.71
N SER A 121 6.48 -6.14 1.00
CA SER A 121 7.25 -5.76 2.20
C SER A 121 8.73 -5.70 1.87
N THR A 122 9.47 -4.88 2.60
CA THR A 122 10.93 -4.87 2.51
C THR A 122 11.56 -4.48 3.82
N SER A 123 12.80 -4.92 4.00
CA SER A 123 13.68 -4.55 5.11
C SER A 123 15.14 -4.54 4.64
N PRO A 124 16.07 -3.98 5.45
CA PRO A 124 17.50 -4.11 5.18
C PRO A 124 18.03 -5.55 5.24
N GLY A 125 17.33 -6.43 5.95
CA GLY A 125 17.73 -7.83 6.15
C GLY A 125 17.26 -8.78 5.05
N ALA A 126 17.84 -9.98 5.03
CA ALA A 126 17.60 -11.02 4.03
C ALA A 126 16.16 -11.58 4.05
N ARG A 127 15.38 -11.37 5.11
CA ARG A 127 13.99 -11.83 5.20
C ARG A 127 12.97 -10.89 4.52
N GLY A 128 13.38 -9.66 4.16
CA GLY A 128 12.54 -8.72 3.42
C GLY A 128 11.21 -8.35 4.09
N GLY A 129 11.12 -8.47 5.44
CA GLY A 129 9.88 -8.20 6.16
C GLY A 129 8.88 -9.37 6.12
N GLN A 130 9.37 -10.62 6.16
CA GLN A 130 8.53 -11.82 6.07
C GLN A 130 7.46 -11.89 7.16
N SER A 131 7.79 -11.53 8.41
CA SER A 131 6.82 -11.64 9.51
C SER A 131 5.64 -10.69 9.34
N VAL A 132 5.88 -9.45 8.91
CA VAL A 132 4.82 -8.49 8.63
C VAL A 132 4.02 -8.88 7.38
N MET A 133 4.65 -9.51 6.40
CA MET A 133 3.97 -10.06 5.22
C MET A 133 2.98 -11.16 5.64
N ASP A 134 3.42 -12.13 6.44
CA ASP A 134 2.56 -13.24 6.92
C ASP A 134 1.37 -12.70 7.72
N LEU A 135 1.63 -11.70 8.57
CA LEU A 135 0.58 -11.03 9.33
C LEU A 135 -0.44 -10.34 8.40
N ALA A 136 0.02 -9.63 7.38
CA ALA A 136 -0.85 -8.95 6.43
C ALA A 136 -1.65 -9.94 5.56
N LEU A 137 -1.02 -10.99 5.06
CA LEU A 137 -1.69 -12.05 4.28
C LEU A 137 -2.81 -12.72 5.07
N SER A 138 -2.62 -12.92 6.39
CA SER A 138 -3.65 -13.49 7.25
C SER A 138 -4.75 -12.49 7.60
N ARG A 139 -4.44 -11.19 7.73
CA ARG A 139 -5.37 -10.19 8.26
C ARG A 139 -6.12 -9.37 7.20
N PHE A 140 -5.45 -8.92 6.16
CA PHE A 140 -6.03 -7.99 5.19
C PHE A 140 -7.27 -8.51 4.45
N PRO A 141 -7.39 -9.82 4.12
CA PRO A 141 -8.62 -10.36 3.53
C PRO A 141 -9.86 -10.16 4.41
N PHE A 142 -9.74 -10.26 5.74
CA PHE A 142 -10.84 -9.96 6.66
C PHE A 142 -11.28 -8.49 6.60
N ASN A 143 -10.37 -7.60 6.24
CA ASN A 143 -10.64 -6.19 6.04
C ASN A 143 -10.90 -5.82 4.56
N GLY A 144 -11.24 -6.81 3.75
CA GLY A 144 -11.67 -6.61 2.37
C GLY A 144 -10.54 -6.36 1.38
N ALA A 145 -9.33 -6.88 1.60
CA ALA A 145 -8.29 -6.86 0.57
C ALA A 145 -8.51 -8.00 -0.44
N ASN A 146 -8.48 -7.67 -1.72
CA ASN A 146 -8.36 -8.61 -2.81
C ASN A 146 -6.89 -8.68 -3.25
N ILE A 147 -6.09 -9.50 -2.57
CA ILE A 147 -4.65 -9.60 -2.80
C ILE A 147 -4.40 -10.36 -4.11
N ILE A 148 -4.01 -9.66 -5.16
CA ILE A 148 -3.71 -10.22 -6.48
C ILE A 148 -2.32 -10.84 -6.52
N GLY A 149 -1.40 -10.29 -5.74
CA GLY A 149 -0.04 -10.81 -5.62
C GLY A 149 0.67 -10.25 -4.40
N SER A 150 1.65 -10.99 -3.91
CA SER A 150 2.46 -10.56 -2.77
C SER A 150 3.93 -10.95 -2.97
N MET A 151 4.83 -10.13 -2.42
CA MET A 151 6.27 -10.37 -2.51
C MET A 151 7.00 -9.71 -1.35
N THR A 152 7.89 -10.45 -0.70
CA THR A 152 8.92 -9.86 0.17
C THR A 152 10.12 -9.45 -0.69
N PHE A 153 10.69 -8.29 -0.42
CA PHE A 153 11.87 -7.77 -1.12
C PHE A 153 13.04 -7.72 -0.15
N PRO A 154 13.95 -8.72 -0.19
CA PRO A 154 15.05 -8.83 0.77
C PRO A 154 16.17 -7.83 0.50
N SER A 155 16.98 -7.56 1.54
CA SER A 155 18.25 -6.82 1.45
C SER A 155 18.13 -5.56 0.59
N PHE A 156 17.18 -4.68 0.95
CA PHE A 156 16.80 -3.54 0.09
C PHE A 156 18.00 -2.77 -0.47
N GLY A 157 18.96 -2.39 0.40
CA GLY A 157 20.12 -1.60 0.00
C GLY A 157 21.11 -2.32 -0.96
N GLU A 158 21.03 -3.65 -1.08
CA GLU A 158 21.80 -4.43 -2.03
C GLU A 158 21.08 -4.54 -3.38
N ASN A 159 19.77 -4.70 -3.34
CA ASN A 159 18.94 -5.04 -4.50
C ASN A 159 18.21 -3.85 -5.15
N PHE A 160 18.21 -2.66 -4.49
CA PHE A 160 17.59 -1.44 -4.99
C PHE A 160 18.58 -0.28 -4.92
N LYS A 161 18.97 0.26 -6.08
CA LYS A 161 19.96 1.34 -6.21
C LYS A 161 19.51 2.34 -7.25
N ASP A 162 19.79 3.60 -7.01
CA ASP A 162 19.54 4.69 -7.96
C ASP A 162 18.09 4.72 -8.49
N GLY A 163 17.13 4.39 -7.59
CA GLY A 163 15.71 4.40 -7.93
C GLY A 163 15.21 3.18 -8.69
N ALA A 164 16.01 2.10 -8.81
CA ALA A 164 15.66 0.90 -9.58
C ALA A 164 16.08 -0.39 -8.88
N ILE A 165 15.39 -1.49 -9.20
CA ILE A 165 15.77 -2.83 -8.78
C ILE A 165 16.92 -3.28 -9.68
N VAL A 166 18.06 -3.65 -9.05
CA VAL A 166 19.28 -4.15 -9.75
C VAL A 166 19.38 -5.67 -9.78
N ASN A 167 18.59 -6.37 -8.95
CA ASN A 167 18.52 -7.83 -8.96
C ASN A 167 17.50 -8.29 -10.00
N GLU A 168 17.93 -8.97 -11.04
CA GLU A 168 17.08 -9.34 -12.19
C GLU A 168 15.97 -10.35 -11.82
N GLU A 169 16.18 -11.26 -10.86
CA GLU A 169 15.14 -12.20 -10.42
C GLU A 169 14.03 -11.50 -9.66
N LEU A 170 14.40 -10.61 -8.74
CA LEU A 170 13.44 -9.80 -7.99
C LEU A 170 12.66 -8.86 -8.91
N LYS A 171 13.34 -8.26 -9.89
CA LYS A 171 12.73 -7.40 -10.88
C LYS A 171 11.74 -8.15 -11.76
N ALA A 172 12.13 -9.31 -12.29
CA ALA A 172 11.26 -10.15 -13.12
C ALA A 172 10.01 -10.60 -12.33
N SER A 173 10.19 -11.01 -11.06
CA SER A 173 9.09 -11.39 -10.18
C SER A 173 8.12 -10.24 -9.96
N LEU A 174 8.62 -9.05 -9.65
CA LEU A 174 7.77 -7.87 -9.44
C LEU A 174 7.05 -7.46 -10.73
N MET A 175 7.68 -7.54 -11.89
CA MET A 175 7.05 -7.25 -13.19
C MET A 175 5.86 -8.18 -13.46
N VAL A 176 6.00 -9.48 -13.18
CA VAL A 176 4.90 -10.45 -13.33
C VAL A 176 3.74 -10.10 -12.39
N LEU A 177 4.02 -9.78 -11.13
CA LEU A 177 3.00 -9.41 -10.14
C LEU A 177 2.29 -8.10 -10.53
N SER A 178 3.05 -7.10 -11.00
CA SER A 178 2.49 -5.81 -11.46
C SER A 178 1.63 -5.99 -12.71
N ALA A 179 2.02 -6.87 -13.64
CA ALA A 179 1.21 -7.18 -14.80
C ALA A 179 -0.12 -7.89 -14.44
N ASN A 180 -0.10 -8.81 -13.46
CA ASN A 180 -1.31 -9.45 -12.95
C ASN A 180 -2.21 -8.44 -12.21
N PHE A 181 -1.62 -7.56 -11.42
CA PHE A 181 -2.34 -6.48 -10.75
C PHE A 181 -2.99 -5.53 -11.77
N SER A 182 -2.26 -5.11 -12.80
CA SER A 182 -2.81 -4.26 -13.88
C SER A 182 -4.03 -4.88 -14.55
N LYS A 183 -4.02 -6.19 -14.81
CA LYS A 183 -5.16 -6.90 -15.42
C LYS A 183 -6.39 -7.00 -14.51
N SER A 184 -6.22 -6.80 -13.21
CA SER A 184 -7.29 -6.90 -12.21
C SER A 184 -8.00 -5.56 -11.95
N LEU A 185 -7.47 -4.45 -12.46
CA LEU A 185 -8.04 -3.10 -12.39
C LEU A 185 -9.19 -2.95 -13.41
#